data_5f41d64d6803cb38197813a1522d8d18
#
_entry.id   5f41d64d6803cb38197813a1522d8d18
#
_cell.length_a   1.000
_cell.length_b   1.000
_cell.length_c   1.000
_cell.angle_alpha   90.00
_cell.angle_beta   90.00
_cell.angle_gamma   90.00
#
_symmetry.space_group_name_H-M   'P 1'
#
loop_
_entity.id
_entity.type
_entity.pdbx_description
1 polymer ?
#
loop_
_entity_poly.entity_id
_entity_poly.type
_entity_poly.pdbx_seq_one_letter_code
_entity_poly.pdbx_strand_id
1 'polypeptide(L)'
;MSESSHDEKIPTPDGINMSTMPPEDKRTLKRAIGGSALGNAVEWFDYGVYSYVSVYIANAFFPGEWGIALTFAFLALSFVFRPLGGFVLGPLGDKLGRQHVMVLTIIMMTIPTTLIGILPTYATLGAFAPILLLLCRMVQGFSTGGEYGGAAVYMAESAPDRRRGFCGSFLELGTLAGTATAALVCTVLLVLVGSDGMDAGWWRLPFLLTLPLGAVALWLRIKLDEPEAFSEATSRQIGRASCRERV
;
A
#
# COMPACT_ATOMS: atom_id res chain seq x y z
N MET A 1 48.69 -23.12 -40.01
CA MET A 1 48.11 -21.92 -39.40
C MET A 1 46.62 -22.23 -39.20
N SER A 2 46.28 -22.63 -38.01
CA SER A 2 44.92 -23.03 -37.62
C SER A 2 44.46 -22.01 -36.59
N GLU A 3 43.58 -21.10 -37.00
CA GLU A 3 42.93 -20.12 -36.15
C GLU A 3 41.79 -20.81 -35.42
N SER A 4 42.04 -21.19 -34.17
CA SER A 4 40.96 -21.61 -33.26
C SER A 4 40.29 -20.34 -32.74
N SER A 5 39.12 -19.98 -33.32
CA SER A 5 38.21 -19.00 -32.76
C SER A 5 37.64 -19.56 -31.46
N HIS A 6 38.16 -19.09 -30.34
CA HIS A 6 37.48 -19.20 -29.05
C HIS A 6 36.23 -18.34 -29.12
N ASP A 7 35.11 -18.91 -29.55
CA ASP A 7 33.78 -18.41 -29.20
C ASP A 7 33.57 -18.61 -27.71
N GLU A 8 34.10 -17.68 -26.93
CA GLU A 8 33.78 -17.53 -25.52
C GLU A 8 32.30 -17.10 -25.44
N LYS A 9 31.41 -18.11 -25.42
CA LYS A 9 30.01 -17.91 -25.10
C LYS A 9 29.95 -17.24 -23.73
N ILE A 10 29.75 -15.93 -23.71
CA ILE A 10 29.36 -15.19 -22.53
C ILE A 10 28.17 -15.96 -21.91
N PRO A 11 28.29 -16.52 -20.71
CA PRO A 11 27.15 -17.20 -20.09
C PRO A 11 26.08 -16.15 -19.92
N THR A 12 25.01 -16.24 -20.71
CA THR A 12 23.78 -15.52 -20.40
C THR A 12 23.37 -16.02 -19.01
N PRO A 13 23.20 -15.10 -18.02
CA PRO A 13 22.69 -15.52 -16.73
C PRO A 13 21.39 -16.25 -16.99
N ASP A 14 21.37 -17.55 -16.75
CA ASP A 14 20.12 -18.35 -16.85
C ASP A 14 19.19 -17.75 -15.81
N GLY A 15 18.32 -16.84 -16.29
CA GLY A 15 17.36 -16.13 -15.43
C GLY A 15 16.58 -17.18 -14.67
N ILE A 16 16.52 -17.04 -13.35
CA ILE A 16 15.86 -17.97 -12.44
C ILE A 16 14.48 -18.31 -13.00
N ASN A 17 14.29 -19.59 -13.41
CA ASN A 17 13.04 -20.06 -13.98
C ASN A 17 12.16 -20.57 -12.84
N MET A 18 10.87 -20.19 -12.81
CA MET A 18 9.94 -20.65 -11.75
C MET A 18 9.83 -22.18 -11.66
N SER A 19 10.10 -22.92 -12.74
CA SER A 19 10.09 -24.39 -12.73
C SER A 19 11.29 -24.98 -11.98
N THR A 20 12.44 -24.30 -12.01
CA THR A 20 13.70 -24.72 -11.39
C THR A 20 13.93 -24.11 -10.02
N MET A 21 13.09 -23.18 -9.59
CA MET A 21 13.16 -22.54 -8.27
C MET A 21 12.96 -23.55 -7.14
N PRO A 22 13.76 -23.51 -6.07
CA PRO A 22 13.53 -24.29 -4.85
C PRO A 22 12.11 -24.04 -4.28
N PRO A 23 11.51 -25.01 -3.58
CA PRO A 23 10.16 -24.83 -3.02
C PRO A 23 10.07 -23.68 -2.01
N GLU A 24 11.15 -23.39 -1.29
CA GLU A 24 11.26 -22.30 -0.30
C GLU A 24 11.17 -20.94 -0.98
N ASP A 25 11.90 -20.72 -2.07
CA ASP A 25 11.91 -19.48 -2.84
C ASP A 25 10.53 -19.24 -3.49
N LYS A 26 9.88 -20.29 -3.98
CA LYS A 26 8.49 -20.21 -4.49
C LYS A 26 7.51 -19.76 -3.42
N ARG A 27 7.70 -20.20 -2.17
CA ARG A 27 6.85 -19.83 -1.05
C ARG A 27 7.05 -18.37 -0.67
N THR A 28 8.30 -17.94 -0.62
CA THR A 28 8.68 -16.54 -0.34
C THR A 28 8.14 -15.61 -1.43
N LEU A 29 8.31 -15.95 -2.71
CA LEU A 29 7.76 -15.19 -3.83
C LEU A 29 6.22 -15.09 -3.76
N LYS A 30 5.51 -16.18 -3.48
CA LYS A 30 4.04 -16.16 -3.34
C LYS A 30 3.60 -15.25 -2.19
N ARG A 31 4.33 -15.25 -1.07
CA ARG A 31 4.04 -14.37 0.07
C ARG A 31 4.31 -12.91 -0.29
N ALA A 32 5.41 -12.63 -0.99
CA ALA A 32 5.75 -11.30 -1.49
C ALA A 32 4.65 -10.73 -2.39
N ILE A 33 4.22 -11.51 -3.38
CA ILE A 33 3.12 -11.15 -4.29
C ILE A 33 1.82 -10.91 -3.50
N GLY A 34 1.44 -11.86 -2.66
CA GLY A 34 0.19 -11.77 -1.87
C GLY A 34 0.19 -10.61 -0.88
N GLY A 35 1.29 -10.40 -0.16
CA GLY A 35 1.42 -9.31 0.80
C GLY A 35 1.40 -7.94 0.16
N SER A 36 2.09 -7.77 -0.98
CA SER A 36 2.10 -6.51 -1.72
C SER A 36 0.76 -6.22 -2.40
N ALA A 37 0.15 -7.23 -3.06
CA ALA A 37 -1.14 -7.08 -3.71
C ALA A 37 -2.27 -6.79 -2.69
N LEU A 38 -2.27 -7.48 -1.54
CA LEU A 38 -3.28 -7.25 -0.50
C LEU A 38 -3.12 -5.87 0.15
N GLY A 39 -1.90 -5.43 0.41
CA GLY A 39 -1.66 -4.09 0.94
C GLY A 39 -2.19 -3.01 0.01
N ASN A 40 -1.86 -3.13 -1.28
CA ASN A 40 -2.38 -2.24 -2.30
C ASN A 40 -3.92 -2.32 -2.42
N ALA A 41 -4.51 -3.51 -2.27
CA ALA A 41 -5.96 -3.67 -2.26
C ALA A 41 -6.63 -2.96 -1.07
N VAL A 42 -6.03 -2.99 0.13
CA VAL A 42 -6.55 -2.26 1.30
C VAL A 42 -6.49 -0.74 1.07
N GLU A 43 -5.43 -0.24 0.46
CA GLU A 43 -5.30 1.16 0.09
C GLU A 43 -6.43 1.60 -0.86
N TRP A 44 -6.60 0.89 -1.96
CA TRP A 44 -7.62 1.23 -2.96
C TRP A 44 -9.05 0.93 -2.51
N PHE A 45 -9.21 0.01 -1.56
CA PHE A 45 -10.49 -0.16 -0.86
C PHE A 45 -10.87 1.10 -0.09
N ASP A 46 -9.94 1.69 0.68
CA ASP A 46 -10.20 2.95 1.41
C ASP A 46 -10.60 4.10 0.48
N TYR A 47 -9.85 4.31 -0.61
CA TYR A 47 -10.18 5.35 -1.60
C TYR A 47 -11.54 5.10 -2.25
N GLY A 48 -11.84 3.85 -2.58
CA GLY A 48 -13.12 3.44 -3.12
C GLY A 48 -14.26 3.71 -2.14
N VAL A 49 -14.16 3.21 -0.91
CA VAL A 49 -15.16 3.45 0.14
C VAL A 49 -15.44 4.94 0.31
N TYR A 50 -14.40 5.75 0.50
CA TYR A 50 -14.55 7.19 0.66
C TYR A 50 -15.29 7.86 -0.51
N SER A 51 -14.98 7.46 -1.74
CA SER A 51 -15.62 7.97 -2.93
C SER A 51 -17.10 7.56 -3.03
N TYR A 52 -17.40 6.28 -2.75
CA TYR A 52 -18.78 5.76 -2.83
C TYR A 52 -19.70 6.33 -1.74
N VAL A 53 -19.17 6.59 -0.54
CA VAL A 53 -19.97 7.16 0.56
C VAL A 53 -19.76 8.67 0.73
N SER A 54 -19.17 9.35 -0.26
CA SER A 54 -18.83 10.79 -0.22
C SER A 54 -19.99 11.70 0.14
N VAL A 55 -21.22 11.39 -0.33
CA VAL A 55 -22.42 12.16 -0.01
C VAL A 55 -22.72 12.10 1.49
N TYR A 56 -22.64 10.92 2.10
CA TYR A 56 -22.90 10.72 3.53
C TYR A 56 -21.79 11.34 4.39
N ILE A 57 -20.53 11.31 3.93
CA ILE A 57 -19.42 12.04 4.58
C ILE A 57 -19.66 13.54 4.50
N ALA A 58 -20.09 14.05 3.35
CA ALA A 58 -20.40 15.45 3.17
C ALA A 58 -21.47 15.90 4.19
N ASN A 59 -22.57 15.17 4.28
CA ASN A 59 -23.67 15.46 5.23
C ASN A 59 -23.20 15.38 6.70
N ALA A 60 -22.30 14.46 7.01
CA ALA A 60 -21.84 14.23 8.39
C ALA A 60 -20.81 15.27 8.86
N PHE A 61 -19.92 15.75 7.96
CA PHE A 61 -18.77 16.58 8.35
C PHE A 61 -18.84 18.04 7.86
N PHE A 62 -19.59 18.33 6.80
CA PHE A 62 -19.58 19.64 6.16
C PHE A 62 -21.02 20.20 6.04
N PRO A 63 -21.44 21.10 6.95
CA PRO A 63 -22.72 21.75 6.79
C PRO A 63 -22.69 22.74 5.62
N GLY A 64 -23.73 22.71 4.78
CA GLY A 64 -23.93 23.66 3.68
C GLY A 64 -23.68 23.08 2.28
N GLU A 65 -23.81 23.91 1.27
CA GLU A 65 -23.83 23.51 -0.15
C GLU A 65 -22.50 22.99 -0.68
N TRP A 66 -21.40 23.33 -0.03
CA TRP A 66 -20.02 22.95 -0.45
C TRP A 66 -19.58 21.59 0.10
N GLY A 67 -20.44 20.85 0.84
CA GLY A 67 -20.07 19.63 1.52
C GLY A 67 -19.39 18.59 0.62
N ILE A 68 -20.00 18.28 -0.53
CA ILE A 68 -19.45 17.31 -1.49
C ILE A 68 -18.10 17.81 -2.06
N ALA A 69 -18.03 19.10 -2.44
CA ALA A 69 -16.81 19.67 -2.98
C ALA A 69 -15.65 19.59 -1.94
N LEU A 70 -15.92 19.91 -0.68
CA LEU A 70 -14.93 19.79 0.41
C LEU A 70 -14.53 18.34 0.67
N THR A 71 -15.46 17.40 0.59
CA THR A 71 -15.16 15.96 0.73
C THR A 71 -14.16 15.52 -0.34
N PHE A 72 -14.38 15.86 -1.61
CA PHE A 72 -13.43 15.55 -2.68
C PHE A 72 -12.16 16.40 -2.62
N ALA A 73 -12.21 17.64 -2.14
CA ALA A 73 -11.02 18.45 -1.91
C ALA A 73 -10.08 17.81 -0.86
N PHE A 74 -10.63 17.22 0.21
CA PHE A 74 -9.84 16.50 1.21
C PHE A 74 -9.25 15.22 0.64
N LEU A 75 -9.99 14.52 -0.22
CA LEU A 75 -9.45 13.40 -0.96
C LEU A 75 -8.30 13.83 -1.88
N ALA A 76 -8.50 14.90 -2.67
CA ALA A 76 -7.46 15.43 -3.55
C ALA A 76 -6.21 15.88 -2.77
N LEU A 77 -6.40 16.50 -1.61
CA LEU A 77 -5.29 16.92 -0.76
C LEU A 77 -4.46 15.72 -0.27
N SER A 78 -5.08 14.57 -0.01
CA SER A 78 -4.33 13.36 0.34
C SER A 78 -3.35 12.94 -0.77
N PHE A 79 -3.70 13.14 -2.05
CA PHE A 79 -2.78 12.88 -3.16
C PHE A 79 -1.60 13.85 -3.20
N VAL A 80 -1.78 15.08 -2.74
CA VAL A 80 -0.69 16.08 -2.65
C VAL A 80 0.35 15.66 -1.59
N PHE A 81 -0.06 14.91 -0.56
CA PHE A 81 0.84 14.38 0.46
C PHE A 81 1.62 13.13 0.03
N ARG A 82 1.24 12.46 -1.06
CA ARG A 82 1.95 11.27 -1.58
C ARG A 82 3.43 11.54 -1.92
N PRO A 83 3.79 12.57 -2.67
CA PRO A 83 5.20 12.87 -2.94
C PRO A 83 6.02 13.08 -1.66
N LEU A 84 5.46 13.76 -0.66
CA LEU A 84 6.13 13.95 0.63
C LEU A 84 6.39 12.61 1.33
N GLY A 85 5.40 11.72 1.33
CA GLY A 85 5.54 10.36 1.83
C GLY A 85 6.65 9.60 1.11
N GLY A 86 6.67 9.65 -0.23
CA GLY A 86 7.71 9.03 -1.05
C GLY A 86 9.11 9.54 -0.74
N PHE A 87 9.28 10.87 -0.58
CA PHE A 87 10.57 11.47 -0.23
C PHE A 87 11.08 11.07 1.16
N VAL A 88 10.19 10.83 2.11
CA VAL A 88 10.56 10.45 3.49
C VAL A 88 10.67 8.93 3.64
N LEU A 89 9.65 8.20 3.19
CA LEU A 89 9.57 6.75 3.39
C LEU A 89 10.46 5.96 2.42
N GLY A 90 10.76 6.51 1.23
CA GLY A 90 11.69 5.88 0.28
C GLY A 90 13.10 5.70 0.89
N PRO A 91 13.81 6.79 1.24
CA PRO A 91 15.11 6.70 1.91
C PRO A 91 15.08 5.95 3.23
N LEU A 92 13.95 5.98 3.95
CA LEU A 92 13.77 5.20 5.16
C LEU A 92 13.77 3.69 4.86
N GLY A 93 13.12 3.27 3.78
CA GLY A 93 13.14 1.89 3.29
C GLY A 93 14.52 1.42 2.86
N ASP A 94 15.32 2.32 2.29
CA ASP A 94 16.70 2.01 1.91
C ASP A 94 17.64 1.86 3.13
N LYS A 95 17.29 2.48 4.28
CA LYS A 95 18.07 2.42 5.52
C LYS A 95 17.64 1.33 6.48
N LEU A 96 16.33 1.21 6.71
CA LEU A 96 15.75 0.31 7.72
C LEU A 96 15.30 -1.04 7.16
N GLY A 97 15.28 -1.18 5.84
CA GLY A 97 14.72 -2.33 5.14
C GLY A 97 13.32 -2.07 4.61
N ARG A 98 13.02 -2.62 3.45
CA ARG A 98 11.74 -2.39 2.75
C ARG A 98 10.56 -2.99 3.50
N GLN A 99 10.75 -4.15 4.12
CA GLN A 99 9.72 -4.80 4.94
C GLN A 99 9.23 -3.90 6.07
N HIS A 100 10.14 -3.27 6.82
CA HIS A 100 9.79 -2.41 7.95
C HIS A 100 8.96 -1.20 7.51
N VAL A 101 9.30 -0.58 6.39
CA VAL A 101 8.53 0.55 5.86
C VAL A 101 7.16 0.09 5.36
N MET A 102 7.06 -1.07 4.70
CA MET A 102 5.78 -1.64 4.27
C MET A 102 4.86 -2.01 5.45
N VAL A 103 5.42 -2.43 6.59
CA VAL A 103 4.67 -2.65 7.84
C VAL A 103 4.19 -1.32 8.42
N LEU A 104 5.06 -0.31 8.45
CA LEU A 104 4.72 1.02 8.94
C LEU A 104 3.59 1.65 8.12
N THR A 105 3.68 1.58 6.78
CA THR A 105 2.67 2.17 5.89
C THR A 105 1.30 1.54 6.07
N ILE A 106 1.20 0.22 6.23
CA ILE A 106 -0.10 -0.42 6.46
C ILE A 106 -0.74 -0.01 7.80
N ILE A 107 0.07 0.20 8.83
CA ILE A 107 -0.41 0.71 10.12
C ILE A 107 -0.91 2.14 9.96
N MET A 108 -0.15 2.99 9.25
CA MET A 108 -0.50 4.38 8.97
C MET A 108 -1.72 4.52 8.05
N MET A 109 -2.07 3.49 7.27
CA MET A 109 -3.31 3.45 6.49
C MET A 109 -4.48 2.94 7.35
N THR A 110 -4.32 1.80 8.00
CA THR A 110 -5.41 1.10 8.69
C THR A 110 -5.96 1.91 9.87
N ILE A 111 -5.09 2.52 10.67
CA ILE A 111 -5.52 3.28 11.85
C ILE A 111 -6.36 4.50 11.46
N PRO A 112 -5.91 5.44 10.60
CA PRO A 112 -6.73 6.58 10.20
C PRO A 112 -8.02 6.18 9.48
N THR A 113 -8.01 5.13 8.64
CA THR A 113 -9.22 4.65 7.98
C THR A 113 -10.25 4.18 9.01
N THR A 114 -9.83 3.39 9.99
CA THR A 114 -10.71 2.94 11.07
C THR A 114 -11.20 4.14 11.91
N LEU A 115 -10.32 5.12 12.19
CA LEU A 115 -10.70 6.34 12.91
C LEU A 115 -11.79 7.12 12.16
N ILE A 116 -11.74 7.24 10.84
CA ILE A 116 -12.80 7.90 10.05
C ILE A 116 -14.15 7.24 10.32
N GLY A 117 -14.19 5.89 10.47
CA GLY A 117 -15.42 5.16 10.80
C GLY A 117 -16.00 5.46 12.19
N ILE A 118 -15.19 5.94 13.14
CA ILE A 118 -15.63 6.25 14.52
C ILE A 118 -15.63 7.74 14.85
N LEU A 119 -15.13 8.60 13.93
CA LEU A 119 -15.09 10.05 14.16
C LEU A 119 -16.50 10.59 14.45
N PRO A 120 -16.63 11.44 15.48
CA PRO A 120 -17.85 12.21 15.71
C PRO A 120 -18.11 13.18 14.56
N THR A 121 -19.41 13.41 14.28
CA THR A 121 -19.84 14.29 13.20
C THR A 121 -19.71 15.78 13.55
N TYR A 122 -19.94 16.65 12.59
CA TYR A 122 -20.01 18.09 12.79
C TYR A 122 -21.02 18.50 13.88
N ALA A 123 -22.16 17.79 13.94
CA ALA A 123 -23.19 18.05 14.98
C ALA A 123 -22.67 17.88 16.43
N THR A 124 -21.62 17.06 16.62
CA THR A 124 -21.05 16.78 17.94
C THR A 124 -19.81 17.60 18.25
N LEU A 125 -18.87 17.70 17.30
CA LEU A 125 -17.56 18.37 17.49
C LEU A 125 -17.45 19.72 16.76
N GLY A 126 -18.47 20.14 16.02
CA GLY A 126 -18.39 21.37 15.23
C GLY A 126 -17.22 21.34 14.23
N ALA A 127 -16.52 22.43 14.09
CA ALA A 127 -15.42 22.60 13.14
C ALA A 127 -14.21 21.66 13.38
N PHE A 128 -14.09 21.03 14.55
CA PHE A 128 -13.04 20.06 14.81
C PHE A 128 -13.24 18.75 14.06
N ALA A 129 -14.48 18.37 13.73
CA ALA A 129 -14.77 17.13 13.02
C ALA A 129 -14.11 17.11 11.60
N PRO A 130 -14.30 18.13 10.72
CA PRO A 130 -13.59 18.19 9.46
C PRO A 130 -12.06 18.24 9.60
N ILE A 131 -11.53 18.93 10.61
CA ILE A 131 -10.09 19.01 10.86
C ILE A 131 -9.52 17.61 11.15
N LEU A 132 -10.17 16.82 11.99
CA LEU A 132 -9.75 15.45 12.29
C LEU A 132 -9.85 14.55 11.04
N LEU A 133 -10.90 14.69 10.25
CA LEU A 133 -11.04 13.99 8.97
C LEU A 133 -9.89 14.34 8.03
N LEU A 134 -9.54 15.63 7.92
CA LEU A 134 -8.43 16.09 7.09
C LEU A 134 -7.10 15.50 7.56
N LEU A 135 -6.83 15.52 8.86
CA LEU A 135 -5.61 14.93 9.43
C LEU A 135 -5.51 13.43 9.10
N CYS A 136 -6.61 12.67 9.24
CA CYS A 136 -6.65 11.27 8.82
C CYS A 136 -6.29 11.12 7.33
N ARG A 137 -6.87 11.94 6.45
CA ARG A 137 -6.59 11.94 5.01
C ARG A 137 -5.15 12.30 4.66
N MET A 138 -4.56 13.26 5.37
CA MET A 138 -3.15 13.63 5.18
C MET A 138 -2.21 12.47 5.56
N VAL A 139 -2.44 11.81 6.69
CA VAL A 139 -1.65 10.63 7.13
C VAL A 139 -1.77 9.48 6.14
N GLN A 140 -2.98 9.20 5.66
CA GLN A 140 -3.21 8.18 4.63
C GLN A 140 -2.46 8.50 3.33
N GLY A 141 -2.59 9.73 2.83
CA GLY A 141 -1.88 10.17 1.62
C GLY A 141 -0.36 10.08 1.75
N PHE A 142 0.18 10.49 2.89
CA PHE A 142 1.61 10.36 3.20
C PHE A 142 2.05 8.88 3.19
N SER A 143 1.29 8.00 3.83
CA SER A 143 1.56 6.57 3.88
C SER A 143 1.62 5.94 2.49
N THR A 144 0.63 6.22 1.66
CA THR A 144 0.50 5.71 0.28
C THR A 144 1.71 6.07 -0.59
N GLY A 145 2.30 7.27 -0.40
CA GLY A 145 3.47 7.70 -1.16
C GLY A 145 4.68 6.79 -0.99
N GLY A 146 4.87 6.22 0.20
CA GLY A 146 5.94 5.24 0.47
C GLY A 146 5.58 3.81 0.10
N GLU A 147 4.29 3.47 0.17
CA GLU A 147 3.81 2.10 0.00
C GLU A 147 3.94 1.59 -1.43
N TYR A 148 3.35 2.29 -2.39
CA TYR A 148 3.34 1.85 -3.79
C TYR A 148 4.76 1.70 -4.35
N GLY A 149 5.61 2.72 -4.15
CA GLY A 149 7.02 2.67 -4.57
C GLY A 149 7.78 1.54 -3.90
N GLY A 150 7.64 1.38 -2.59
CA GLY A 150 8.26 0.31 -1.81
C GLY A 150 7.81 -1.08 -2.26
N ALA A 151 6.52 -1.29 -2.46
CA ALA A 151 5.95 -2.55 -2.93
C ALA A 151 6.39 -2.90 -4.36
N ALA A 152 6.43 -1.91 -5.27
CA ALA A 152 6.88 -2.11 -6.65
C ALA A 152 8.36 -2.52 -6.71
N VAL A 153 9.23 -1.87 -5.94
CA VAL A 153 10.65 -2.22 -5.87
C VAL A 153 10.84 -3.57 -5.19
N TYR A 154 10.16 -3.83 -4.07
CA TYR A 154 10.19 -5.12 -3.39
C TYR A 154 9.79 -6.27 -4.34
N MET A 155 8.72 -6.09 -5.13
CA MET A 155 8.31 -7.05 -6.15
C MET A 155 9.37 -7.26 -7.22
N ALA A 156 9.99 -6.17 -7.72
CA ALA A 156 11.01 -6.24 -8.75
C ALA A 156 12.29 -6.96 -8.26
N GLU A 157 12.65 -6.76 -6.99
CA GLU A 157 13.81 -7.39 -6.35
C GLU A 157 13.55 -8.87 -6.03
N SER A 158 12.33 -9.24 -5.66
CA SER A 158 11.95 -10.61 -5.29
C SER A 158 11.56 -11.48 -6.49
N ALA A 159 11.26 -10.88 -7.65
CA ALA A 159 10.77 -11.58 -8.82
C ALA A 159 11.90 -12.08 -9.72
N PRO A 160 11.78 -13.27 -10.36
CA PRO A 160 12.70 -13.74 -11.37
C PRO A 160 12.77 -12.78 -12.56
N ASP A 161 13.97 -12.54 -13.11
CA ASP A 161 14.23 -11.55 -14.17
C ASP A 161 13.27 -11.62 -15.36
N ARG A 162 12.95 -12.83 -15.82
CA ARG A 162 12.05 -13.04 -16.95
C ARG A 162 10.56 -12.83 -16.62
N ARG A 163 10.18 -12.70 -15.35
CA ARG A 163 8.78 -12.60 -14.90
C ARG A 163 8.48 -11.39 -14.03
N ARG A 164 9.39 -10.42 -13.95
CA ARG A 164 9.21 -9.18 -13.15
C ARG A 164 7.90 -8.47 -13.50
N GLY A 165 7.61 -8.30 -14.79
CA GLY A 165 6.36 -7.68 -15.23
C GLY A 165 5.11 -8.47 -14.82
N PHE A 166 5.14 -9.81 -14.94
CA PHE A 166 4.04 -10.65 -14.49
C PHE A 166 3.83 -10.60 -12.99
N CYS A 167 4.90 -10.64 -12.19
CA CYS A 167 4.79 -10.50 -10.75
C CYS A 167 4.30 -9.09 -10.36
N GLY A 168 4.79 -8.05 -11.04
CA GLY A 168 4.36 -6.66 -10.82
C GLY A 168 2.89 -6.41 -11.16
N SER A 169 2.30 -7.15 -12.13
CA SER A 169 0.89 -7.00 -12.49
C SER A 169 -0.08 -7.40 -11.36
N PHE A 170 0.36 -8.20 -10.39
CA PHE A 170 -0.45 -8.50 -9.20
C PHE A 170 -0.66 -7.28 -8.30
N LEU A 171 0.21 -6.28 -8.37
CA LEU A 171 0.01 -5.02 -7.67
C LEU A 171 -1.22 -4.29 -8.22
N GLU A 172 -1.32 -4.18 -9.56
CA GLU A 172 -2.48 -3.61 -10.23
C GLU A 172 -3.76 -4.45 -10.06
N LEU A 173 -3.63 -5.77 -9.99
CA LEU A 173 -4.75 -6.63 -9.64
C LEU A 173 -5.27 -6.31 -8.23
N GLY A 174 -4.37 -5.99 -7.28
CA GLY A 174 -4.74 -5.48 -5.96
C GLY A 174 -5.53 -4.18 -6.03
N THR A 175 -5.10 -3.21 -6.85
CA THR A 175 -5.81 -1.95 -7.10
C THR A 175 -7.25 -2.20 -7.54
N LEU A 176 -7.43 -3.00 -8.59
CA LEU A 176 -8.74 -3.31 -9.14
C LEU A 176 -9.61 -4.09 -8.15
N ALA A 177 -9.05 -5.08 -7.47
CA ALA A 177 -9.75 -5.89 -6.49
C ALA A 177 -10.20 -5.04 -5.29
N GLY A 178 -9.36 -4.14 -4.79
CA GLY A 178 -9.68 -3.22 -3.70
C GLY A 178 -10.83 -2.30 -4.06
N THR A 179 -10.74 -1.63 -5.20
CA THR A 179 -11.79 -0.73 -5.69
C THR A 179 -13.12 -1.47 -5.96
N ALA A 180 -13.06 -2.63 -6.60
CA ALA A 180 -14.24 -3.45 -6.86
C ALA A 180 -14.90 -3.95 -5.56
N THR A 181 -14.11 -4.34 -4.57
CA THR A 181 -14.60 -4.76 -3.26
C THR A 181 -15.25 -3.60 -2.51
N ALA A 182 -14.69 -2.39 -2.59
CA ALA A 182 -15.30 -1.18 -2.02
C ALA A 182 -16.66 -0.89 -2.65
N ALA A 183 -16.74 -0.94 -3.99
CA ALA A 183 -18.00 -0.77 -4.73
C ALA A 183 -19.04 -1.80 -4.28
N LEU A 184 -18.66 -3.08 -4.22
CA LEU A 184 -19.54 -4.18 -3.82
C LEU A 184 -20.06 -3.98 -2.39
N VAL A 185 -19.16 -3.73 -1.43
CA VAL A 185 -19.52 -3.55 -0.01
C VAL A 185 -20.45 -2.35 0.16
N CYS A 186 -20.12 -1.21 -0.44
CA CYS A 186 -20.95 -0.01 -0.34
C CYS A 186 -22.33 -0.20 -1.01
N THR A 187 -22.38 -0.87 -2.17
CA THR A 187 -23.64 -1.13 -2.89
C THR A 187 -24.50 -2.12 -2.11
N VAL A 188 -23.93 -3.23 -1.64
CA VAL A 188 -24.68 -4.21 -0.83
C VAL A 188 -25.21 -3.55 0.44
N LEU A 189 -24.40 -2.75 1.12
CA LEU A 189 -24.84 -2.04 2.32
C LEU A 189 -25.99 -1.07 2.01
N LEU A 190 -25.88 -0.28 0.92
CA LEU A 190 -26.94 0.63 0.51
C LEU A 190 -28.26 -0.11 0.18
N VAL A 191 -28.18 -1.26 -0.48
CA VAL A 191 -29.38 -2.09 -0.77
C VAL A 191 -30.02 -2.65 0.50
N LEU A 192 -29.21 -3.02 1.49
CA LEU A 192 -29.71 -3.63 2.74
C LEU A 192 -30.33 -2.61 3.69
N VAL A 193 -29.73 -1.43 3.84
CA VAL A 193 -30.14 -0.44 4.84
C VAL A 193 -30.88 0.76 4.26
N GLY A 194 -30.86 0.92 2.94
CA GLY A 194 -31.44 2.08 2.26
C GLY A 194 -30.65 3.37 2.47
N SER A 195 -31.08 4.46 1.81
CA SER A 195 -30.49 5.80 1.96
C SER A 195 -30.60 6.30 3.40
N ASP A 196 -31.76 6.13 4.02
CA ASP A 196 -32.02 6.59 5.38
C ASP A 196 -31.13 5.88 6.41
N GLY A 197 -30.88 4.57 6.23
CA GLY A 197 -29.94 3.82 7.04
C GLY A 197 -28.51 4.33 6.86
N MET A 198 -28.09 4.62 5.62
CA MET A 198 -26.80 5.20 5.37
C MET A 198 -26.64 6.56 6.07
N ASP A 199 -27.63 7.46 5.99
CA ASP A 199 -27.62 8.74 6.70
C ASP A 199 -27.65 8.58 8.23
N ALA A 200 -28.27 7.52 8.75
CA ALA A 200 -28.24 7.16 10.17
C ALA A 200 -26.84 6.72 10.68
N GLY A 201 -25.86 6.55 9.77
CA GLY A 201 -24.48 6.26 10.14
C GLY A 201 -23.93 4.93 9.67
N TRP A 202 -24.71 4.09 8.94
CA TRP A 202 -24.21 2.81 8.40
C TRP A 202 -23.06 2.97 7.39
N TRP A 203 -22.88 4.16 6.78
CA TRP A 203 -21.73 4.48 5.91
C TRP A 203 -20.37 4.30 6.61
N ARG A 204 -20.33 4.21 7.93
CA ARG A 204 -19.13 3.99 8.76
C ARG A 204 -18.64 2.56 8.71
N LEU A 205 -19.55 1.60 8.49
CA LEU A 205 -19.24 0.17 8.52
C LEU A 205 -18.12 -0.22 7.55
N PRO A 206 -18.11 0.21 6.28
CA PRO A 206 -17.01 -0.10 5.37
C PRO A 206 -15.62 0.36 5.87
N PHE A 207 -15.54 1.50 6.56
CA PHE A 207 -14.28 1.96 7.17
C PHE A 207 -13.85 1.07 8.34
N LEU A 208 -14.79 0.59 9.15
CA LEU A 208 -14.50 -0.33 10.25
C LEU A 208 -14.07 -1.71 9.74
N LEU A 209 -14.55 -2.15 8.58
CA LEU A 209 -14.11 -3.38 7.92
C LEU A 209 -12.64 -3.33 7.48
N THR A 210 -12.06 -2.14 7.34
CA THR A 210 -10.63 -1.99 7.04
C THR A 210 -9.76 -2.50 8.18
N LEU A 211 -10.23 -2.49 9.43
CA LEU A 211 -9.46 -2.97 10.57
C LEU A 211 -9.08 -4.46 10.44
N PRO A 212 -10.03 -5.40 10.26
CA PRO A 212 -9.67 -6.81 10.04
C PRO A 212 -8.91 -7.05 8.74
N LEU A 213 -9.23 -6.32 7.66
CA LEU A 213 -8.49 -6.43 6.39
C LEU A 213 -7.03 -5.97 6.56
N GLY A 214 -6.82 -4.82 7.21
CA GLY A 214 -5.51 -4.30 7.54
C GLY A 214 -4.71 -5.21 8.48
N ALA A 215 -5.38 -5.83 9.46
CA ALA A 215 -4.74 -6.80 10.35
C ALA A 215 -4.23 -8.03 9.58
N VAL A 216 -5.00 -8.56 8.63
CA VAL A 216 -4.58 -9.66 7.76
C VAL A 216 -3.41 -9.24 6.88
N ALA A 217 -3.49 -8.05 6.26
CA ALA A 217 -2.42 -7.53 5.43
C ALA A 217 -1.14 -7.29 6.26
N LEU A 218 -1.26 -6.74 7.46
CA LEU A 218 -0.16 -6.56 8.40
C LEU A 218 0.49 -7.89 8.78
N TRP A 219 -0.32 -8.89 9.12
CA TRP A 219 0.16 -10.23 9.46
C TRP A 219 0.94 -10.88 8.32
N LEU A 220 0.46 -10.73 7.08
CA LEU A 220 1.19 -11.21 5.91
C LEU A 220 2.53 -10.48 5.73
N ARG A 221 2.56 -9.14 5.91
CA ARG A 221 3.78 -8.34 5.74
C ARG A 221 4.83 -8.59 6.81
N ILE A 222 4.44 -8.82 8.06
CA ILE A 222 5.38 -9.18 9.12
C ILE A 222 6.08 -10.52 8.82
N LYS A 223 5.45 -11.40 8.03
CA LYS A 223 6.02 -12.70 7.62
C LYS A 223 6.79 -12.67 6.30
N LEU A 224 6.96 -11.49 5.70
CA LEU A 224 7.83 -11.33 4.53
C LEU A 224 9.29 -11.32 4.99
N ASP A 225 10.15 -11.96 4.22
CA ASP A 225 11.59 -11.90 4.41
C ASP A 225 12.15 -10.70 3.62
N GLU A 226 13.22 -10.08 4.11
CA GLU A 226 13.91 -9.02 3.35
C GLU A 226 14.54 -9.62 2.07
N PRO A 227 14.49 -8.93 0.92
CA PRO A 227 15.11 -9.41 -0.31
C PRO A 227 16.62 -9.59 -0.15
N GLU A 228 17.17 -10.66 -0.74
CA GLU A 228 18.61 -10.94 -0.71
C GLU A 228 19.45 -9.78 -1.27
N ALA A 229 18.95 -9.11 -2.31
CA ALA A 229 19.58 -7.93 -2.91
C ALA A 229 19.80 -6.80 -1.88
N PHE A 230 18.89 -6.60 -0.94
CA PHE A 230 19.03 -5.62 0.13
C PHE A 230 20.10 -6.05 1.15
N SER A 231 20.11 -7.31 1.55
CA SER A 231 21.09 -7.84 2.51
C SER A 231 22.51 -7.82 1.95
N GLU A 232 22.69 -8.12 0.66
CA GLU A 232 23.99 -8.01 -0.03
C GLU A 232 24.48 -6.57 -0.16
N ALA A 233 23.58 -5.62 -0.52
CA ALA A 233 23.93 -4.21 -0.62
C ALA A 233 24.37 -3.65 0.74
N THR A 234 23.68 -4.02 1.81
CA THR A 234 24.03 -3.61 3.18
C THR A 234 25.38 -4.19 3.61
N SER A 235 25.64 -5.47 3.32
CA SER A 235 26.92 -6.14 3.63
C SER A 235 28.09 -5.46 2.89
N ARG A 236 27.92 -5.06 1.62
CA ARG A 236 28.93 -4.34 0.84
C ARG A 236 29.21 -2.95 1.38
N GLN A 237 28.20 -2.24 1.90
CA GLN A 237 28.38 -0.92 2.53
C GLN A 237 29.15 -1.02 3.85
N ILE A 238 28.83 -2.01 4.68
CA ILE A 238 29.55 -2.27 5.95
C ILE A 238 31.00 -2.63 5.64
N GLY A 239 31.26 -3.49 4.66
CA GLY A 239 32.62 -3.84 4.23
C GLY A 239 33.43 -2.62 3.75
N ARG A 240 32.85 -1.69 3.00
CA ARG A 240 33.50 -0.45 2.54
C ARG A 240 33.77 0.53 3.69
N ALA A 241 32.84 0.67 4.64
CA ALA A 241 33.03 1.49 5.83
C ALA A 241 34.19 0.97 6.69
N SER A 242 34.23 -0.35 6.93
CA SER A 242 35.32 -1.00 7.67
C SER A 242 36.69 -0.88 6.99
N CYS A 243 36.74 -0.85 5.65
CA CYS A 243 38.01 -0.60 4.91
C CYS A 243 38.45 0.85 5.00
N ARG A 244 37.51 1.81 5.13
CA ARG A 244 37.84 3.25 5.18
C ARG A 244 38.31 3.70 6.57
N GLU A 245 37.96 2.98 7.63
CA GLU A 245 38.45 3.26 8.98
C GLU A 245 39.85 2.66 9.26
N ARG A 246 40.40 1.86 8.34
CA ARG A 246 41.71 1.21 8.52
C ARG A 246 42.85 1.93 7.75
N VAL A 247 42.60 3.08 7.15
CA VAL A 247 43.55 3.96 6.50
C VAL A 247 43.67 5.26 7.28
#